data_022264055c351dc2a56db4e672a05ffa
#
_entry.id   022264055c351dc2a56db4e672a05ffa
#
_cell.length_a   1.000
_cell.length_b   1.000
_cell.length_c   1.000
_cell.angle_alpha   90.00
_cell.angle_beta   90.00
_cell.angle_gamma   90.00
#
_symmetry.space_group_name_H-M   'P 1'
#
loop_
_entity.id
_entity.type
_entity.pdbx_description
1 polymer ?
#
loop_
_entity_poly.entity_id
_entity_poly.type
_entity_poly.pdbx_seq_one_letter_code
_entity_poly.pdbx_strand_id
1 'polypeptide(L)'
;MGSTDYFPYEFRIGQKAFLSFIEKYVSARNICVEAPTGFGKTPLIISALLPYCSKGFKIIWAVRTGNETDRPVEELKVINRRLKERVFGISFRGKKDMCILLRDLEFKNVSHSDAAYICRAYHKDCRYYWGFKKKFKPNMVLNEPLIYSEILSLGMEQGICPYMIERSLLKHASLISLSYNYILDKNVGLSISRTLDFSKCILVVDEAHNLQSATSNINSIKITERTIESSLKEIELSDMSKTAYRAVSRIHKYLEDKGEVEIDKKEFLKSILGDEGGVVEDLEKIADFIRKKKLSEGKPPRSSTGRICSLLKRLMDNAKSEGVRLIRSQEEDRLYIELVDMRLSEILGSIWRRFWRCIFCSGTLKPIVGFAEVIGLKDYAERVFPSYFDRSKIRSFILRGVSTRGEELSFDMANRYVKSIIETILAVDVSSAVFSASYRIQDSLVSAGLVDLLREAGRPVLVERKAMSGDEARLLLDQFKDMAKKGRKPVLLAVAMGRFAEGADFPGEELELVYLAGIPFERMTLKTQLLIEYYTNLYGDKGRFYAYVVPAIRRASQAVGRVLRSQDDSGIFILGDERYLRREYARLLPDYVLETVRVVDYRSLKFLVERLET
;
A
#
# COMPACT_ATOMS: atom_id res chain seq x y z
N MET A 1 16.38 -16.08 -29.32
CA MET A 1 16.23 -14.67 -28.93
C MET A 1 16.62 -14.54 -27.47
N GLY A 2 17.55 -13.65 -27.17
CA GLY A 2 17.90 -13.30 -25.77
C GLY A 2 16.89 -12.35 -25.17
N SER A 3 16.87 -12.16 -23.86
CA SER A 3 15.92 -11.25 -23.20
C SER A 3 16.07 -9.79 -23.62
N THR A 4 17.26 -9.42 -24.10
CA THR A 4 17.53 -8.10 -24.71
C THR A 4 16.68 -7.84 -25.95
N ASP A 5 16.35 -8.89 -26.72
CA ASP A 5 15.55 -8.78 -27.93
C ASP A 5 14.06 -8.53 -27.64
N TYR A 6 13.62 -8.90 -26.43
CA TYR A 6 12.25 -8.71 -25.97
C TYR A 6 11.99 -7.30 -25.41
N PHE A 7 13.05 -6.59 -24.97
CA PHE A 7 12.89 -5.25 -24.39
C PHE A 7 12.49 -4.24 -25.47
N PRO A 8 11.32 -3.57 -25.34
CA PRO A 8 10.74 -2.82 -26.47
C PRO A 8 11.27 -1.40 -26.63
N TYR A 9 12.11 -0.93 -25.71
CA TYR A 9 12.60 0.45 -25.66
C TYR A 9 14.11 0.52 -25.90
N GLU A 10 14.64 1.72 -26.11
CA GLU A 10 16.06 1.97 -26.05
C GLU A 10 16.57 1.81 -24.61
N PHE A 11 17.73 1.16 -24.47
CA PHE A 11 18.30 0.96 -23.13
C PHE A 11 18.90 2.23 -22.57
N ARG A 12 18.46 2.59 -21.37
CA ARG A 12 19.08 3.62 -20.56
C ARG A 12 20.21 3.06 -19.69
N ILE A 13 20.99 3.97 -19.08
CA ILE A 13 22.08 3.63 -18.16
C ILE A 13 21.59 2.66 -17.08
N GLY A 14 22.33 1.58 -16.86
CA GLY A 14 22.03 0.55 -15.84
C GLY A 14 20.99 -0.50 -16.23
N GLN A 15 20.14 -0.27 -17.24
CA GLN A 15 19.04 -1.19 -17.60
C GLN A 15 19.53 -2.54 -18.15
N LYS A 16 20.57 -2.57 -18.97
CA LYS A 16 21.19 -3.83 -19.43
C LYS A 16 21.74 -4.64 -18.26
N ALA A 17 22.41 -3.98 -17.32
CA ALA A 17 22.92 -4.63 -16.12
C ALA A 17 21.81 -5.16 -15.21
N PHE A 18 20.68 -4.47 -15.15
CA PHE A 18 19.48 -4.91 -14.40
C PHE A 18 18.89 -6.18 -15.04
N LEU A 19 18.66 -6.16 -16.33
CA LEU A 19 18.12 -7.29 -17.08
C LEU A 19 19.02 -8.53 -16.93
N SER A 20 20.33 -8.37 -17.15
CA SER A 20 21.31 -9.46 -16.98
C SER A 20 21.37 -9.98 -15.53
N PHE A 21 21.14 -9.14 -14.53
CA PHE A 21 21.06 -9.57 -13.14
C PHE A 21 19.86 -10.47 -12.88
N ILE A 22 18.67 -10.09 -13.38
CA ILE A 22 17.47 -10.94 -13.25
C ILE A 22 17.68 -12.28 -13.95
N GLU A 23 18.16 -12.29 -15.20
CA GLU A 23 18.43 -13.51 -15.98
C GLU A 23 19.38 -14.46 -15.25
N LYS A 24 20.49 -13.91 -14.74
CA LYS A 24 21.53 -14.69 -14.08
C LYS A 24 21.02 -15.43 -12.84
N TYR A 25 20.15 -14.79 -12.06
CA TYR A 25 19.81 -15.30 -10.73
C TYR A 25 18.43 -15.94 -10.63
N VAL A 26 17.47 -15.63 -11.51
CA VAL A 26 16.09 -16.11 -11.39
C VAL A 26 15.97 -17.64 -11.42
N SER A 27 16.86 -18.36 -12.12
CA SER A 27 16.85 -19.82 -12.14
C SER A 27 17.37 -20.45 -10.84
N ALA A 28 18.26 -19.75 -10.13
CA ALA A 28 18.96 -20.27 -8.96
C ALA A 28 18.36 -19.79 -7.62
N ARG A 29 17.97 -18.51 -7.52
CA ARG A 29 17.60 -17.86 -6.26
C ARG A 29 16.40 -16.95 -6.40
N ASN A 30 15.76 -16.60 -5.28
CA ASN A 30 14.88 -15.42 -5.20
C ASN A 30 15.70 -14.14 -5.44
N ILE A 31 15.02 -13.05 -5.76
CA ILE A 31 15.70 -11.80 -6.11
C ILE A 31 15.09 -10.65 -5.32
N CYS A 32 15.94 -9.81 -4.74
CA CYS A 32 15.58 -8.53 -4.15
C CYS A 32 16.33 -7.42 -4.88
N VAL A 33 15.62 -6.53 -5.57
CA VAL A 33 16.22 -5.42 -6.30
C VAL A 33 15.64 -4.08 -5.92
N GLU A 34 16.53 -3.13 -5.65
CA GLU A 34 16.17 -1.73 -5.57
C GLU A 34 16.60 -1.02 -6.85
N ALA A 35 15.67 -0.33 -7.49
CA ALA A 35 15.95 0.55 -8.62
C ALA A 35 14.99 1.73 -8.59
N PRO A 36 15.45 2.95 -8.95
CA PRO A 36 14.68 4.19 -8.78
C PRO A 36 13.33 4.15 -9.51
N THR A 37 12.46 5.06 -9.12
CA THR A 37 11.22 5.33 -9.86
C THR A 37 11.59 5.79 -11.29
N GLY A 38 10.79 5.41 -12.29
CA GLY A 38 11.10 5.74 -13.69
C GLY A 38 12.19 4.87 -14.35
N PHE A 39 12.85 3.98 -13.60
CA PHE A 39 13.91 3.09 -14.14
C PHE A 39 13.44 2.13 -15.25
N GLY A 40 12.14 1.86 -15.36
CA GLY A 40 11.61 0.90 -16.31
C GLY A 40 11.64 -0.54 -15.81
N LYS A 41 11.49 -0.75 -14.50
CA LYS A 41 11.50 -2.09 -13.86
C LYS A 41 10.53 -3.07 -14.52
N THR A 42 9.30 -2.63 -14.80
CA THR A 42 8.23 -3.49 -15.33
C THR A 42 8.58 -4.13 -16.67
N PRO A 43 8.89 -3.39 -17.75
CA PRO A 43 9.26 -4.00 -19.04
C PRO A 43 10.57 -4.80 -18.97
N LEU A 44 11.54 -4.40 -18.14
CA LEU A 44 12.79 -5.14 -17.97
C LEU A 44 12.57 -6.52 -17.34
N ILE A 45 11.80 -6.58 -16.23
CA ILE A 45 11.50 -7.85 -15.55
C ILE A 45 10.65 -8.75 -16.44
N ILE A 46 9.63 -8.23 -17.12
CA ILE A 46 8.82 -9.01 -18.06
C ILE A 46 9.72 -9.59 -19.14
N SER A 47 10.54 -8.78 -19.80
CA SER A 47 11.46 -9.24 -20.85
C SER A 47 12.42 -10.34 -20.37
N ALA A 48 12.95 -10.23 -19.15
CA ALA A 48 13.82 -11.24 -18.56
C ALA A 48 13.09 -12.56 -18.28
N LEU A 49 11.77 -12.51 -18.00
CA LEU A 49 10.99 -13.68 -17.62
C LEU A 49 10.27 -14.37 -18.79
N LEU A 50 10.11 -13.72 -19.94
CA LEU A 50 9.43 -14.32 -21.10
C LEU A 50 10.01 -15.67 -21.54
N PRO A 51 11.34 -15.91 -21.52
CA PRO A 51 11.90 -17.24 -21.85
C PRO A 51 11.41 -18.37 -20.94
N TYR A 52 10.95 -18.04 -19.73
CA TYR A 52 10.37 -19.04 -18.81
C TYR A 52 8.92 -19.36 -19.16
N CYS A 53 8.19 -18.42 -19.77
CA CYS A 53 6.81 -18.67 -20.23
C CYS A 53 6.80 -19.75 -21.32
N SER A 54 7.75 -19.75 -22.26
CA SER A 54 7.88 -20.81 -23.27
C SER A 54 8.23 -22.18 -22.69
N LYS A 55 8.77 -22.23 -21.46
CA LYS A 55 9.03 -23.46 -20.69
C LYS A 55 7.84 -23.89 -19.81
N GLY A 56 6.69 -23.23 -19.95
CA GLY A 56 5.46 -23.55 -19.22
C GLY A 56 5.32 -22.88 -17.85
N PHE A 57 6.24 -21.97 -17.47
CA PHE A 57 6.08 -21.16 -16.26
C PHE A 57 5.10 -20.00 -16.51
N LYS A 58 4.45 -19.55 -15.43
CA LYS A 58 3.61 -18.36 -15.45
C LYS A 58 4.23 -17.24 -14.60
N ILE A 59 4.02 -16.00 -15.00
CA ILE A 59 4.40 -14.82 -14.24
C ILE A 59 3.17 -14.34 -13.50
N ILE A 60 3.24 -14.30 -12.17
CA ILE A 60 2.23 -13.63 -11.32
C ILE A 60 2.82 -12.30 -10.88
N TRP A 61 2.23 -11.22 -11.35
CA TRP A 61 2.65 -9.87 -11.01
C TRP A 61 1.73 -9.29 -9.94
N ALA A 62 2.24 -9.20 -8.72
CA ALA A 62 1.50 -8.68 -7.58
C ALA A 62 1.77 -7.19 -7.38
N VAL A 63 0.70 -6.38 -7.38
CA VAL A 63 0.71 -4.93 -7.16
C VAL A 63 -0.05 -4.56 -5.90
N ARG A 64 0.20 -3.37 -5.36
CA ARG A 64 -0.44 -2.91 -4.12
C ARG A 64 -1.95 -2.75 -4.26
N THR A 65 -2.40 -2.10 -5.32
CA THR A 65 -3.82 -1.76 -5.55
C THR A 65 -4.34 -2.31 -6.87
N GLY A 66 -5.68 -2.44 -6.98
CA GLY A 66 -6.31 -2.85 -8.23
C GLY A 66 -6.01 -1.90 -9.41
N ASN A 67 -5.81 -0.61 -9.16
CA ASN A 67 -5.58 0.36 -10.23
C ASN A 67 -4.23 0.17 -10.95
N GLU A 68 -3.29 -0.48 -10.30
CA GLU A 68 -1.94 -0.74 -10.85
C GLU A 68 -1.87 -2.05 -11.66
N THR A 69 -2.95 -2.87 -11.67
CA THR A 69 -2.94 -4.19 -12.31
C THR A 69 -2.83 -4.15 -13.84
N ASP A 70 -3.24 -3.06 -14.48
CA ASP A 70 -3.24 -2.96 -15.93
C ASP A 70 -1.84 -2.73 -16.50
N ARG A 71 -1.00 -1.97 -15.80
CA ARG A 71 0.33 -1.59 -16.29
C ARG A 71 1.22 -2.75 -16.76
N PRO A 72 1.38 -3.86 -16.03
CA PRO A 72 2.20 -4.99 -16.54
C PRO A 72 1.63 -5.63 -17.80
N VAL A 73 0.31 -5.61 -17.96
CA VAL A 73 -0.38 -6.15 -19.13
C VAL A 73 -0.25 -5.21 -20.33
N GLU A 74 -0.32 -3.89 -20.10
CA GLU A 74 -0.06 -2.87 -21.11
C GLU A 74 1.39 -2.96 -21.63
N GLU A 75 2.36 -3.12 -20.75
CA GLU A 75 3.75 -3.34 -21.14
C GLU A 75 3.92 -4.64 -21.93
N LEU A 76 3.21 -5.71 -21.57
CA LEU A 76 3.21 -6.94 -22.34
C LEU A 76 2.63 -6.74 -23.75
N LYS A 77 1.59 -5.90 -23.93
CA LYS A 77 1.07 -5.53 -25.25
C LYS A 77 2.13 -4.85 -26.12
N VAL A 78 2.91 -3.94 -25.52
CA VAL A 78 4.00 -3.26 -26.22
C VAL A 78 5.12 -4.26 -26.62
N ILE A 79 5.51 -5.14 -25.71
CA ILE A 79 6.50 -6.19 -25.95
C ILE A 79 6.05 -7.13 -27.07
N ASN A 80 4.78 -7.54 -27.08
CA ASN A 80 4.19 -8.44 -28.09
C ASN A 80 4.31 -7.90 -29.53
N ARG A 81 4.43 -6.60 -29.74
CA ARG A 81 4.63 -6.01 -31.08
C ARG A 81 5.97 -6.42 -31.71
N ARG A 82 6.94 -6.87 -30.88
CA ARG A 82 8.25 -7.34 -31.33
C ARG A 82 8.39 -8.87 -31.35
N LEU A 83 7.40 -9.58 -30.78
CA LEU A 83 7.44 -11.03 -30.69
C LEU A 83 6.86 -11.69 -31.95
N LYS A 84 7.46 -12.80 -32.40
CA LYS A 84 6.89 -13.66 -33.44
C LYS A 84 5.65 -14.40 -32.93
N GLU A 85 5.73 -14.92 -31.71
CA GLU A 85 4.62 -15.59 -31.02
C GLU A 85 4.16 -14.70 -29.86
N ARG A 86 2.89 -14.33 -29.88
CA ARG A 86 2.31 -13.46 -28.85
C ARG A 86 2.14 -14.21 -27.54
N VAL A 87 2.48 -13.56 -26.46
CA VAL A 87 2.28 -14.03 -25.09
C VAL A 87 1.00 -13.46 -24.54
N PHE A 88 0.09 -14.33 -24.09
CA PHE A 88 -1.19 -13.90 -23.54
C PHE A 88 -1.05 -13.53 -22.05
N GLY A 89 -1.67 -12.44 -21.65
CA GLY A 89 -1.69 -11.96 -20.27
C GLY A 89 -3.00 -11.27 -19.90
N ILE A 90 -3.31 -11.21 -18.61
CA ILE A 90 -4.53 -10.58 -18.11
C ILE A 90 -4.28 -9.74 -16.84
N SER A 91 -5.06 -8.67 -16.70
CA SER A 91 -5.31 -8.01 -15.42
C SER A 91 -6.45 -8.74 -14.70
N PHE A 92 -6.18 -9.22 -13.49
CA PHE A 92 -7.16 -9.96 -12.69
C PHE A 92 -7.65 -9.09 -11.52
N ARG A 93 -8.96 -8.83 -11.46
CA ARG A 93 -9.59 -8.02 -10.41
C ARG A 93 -10.68 -8.78 -9.66
N GLY A 94 -11.13 -8.19 -8.56
CA GLY A 94 -12.14 -8.79 -7.70
C GLY A 94 -13.56 -8.64 -8.20
N LYS A 95 -14.46 -9.44 -7.64
CA LYS A 95 -15.90 -9.39 -7.94
C LYS A 95 -16.49 -7.98 -7.76
N LYS A 96 -15.97 -7.19 -6.81
CA LYS A 96 -16.41 -5.82 -6.60
C LYS A 96 -16.28 -4.97 -7.87
N ASP A 97 -15.16 -5.13 -8.59
CA ASP A 97 -14.83 -4.32 -9.75
C ASP A 97 -15.48 -4.91 -11.04
N MET A 98 -15.60 -6.24 -11.09
CA MET A 98 -15.98 -6.99 -12.29
C MET A 98 -17.48 -7.38 -12.36
N CYS A 99 -18.24 -7.23 -11.28
CA CYS A 99 -19.62 -7.73 -11.25
C CYS A 99 -20.62 -6.73 -11.82
N ILE A 100 -21.18 -7.03 -12.99
CA ILE A 100 -22.23 -6.21 -13.64
C ILE A 100 -23.52 -6.25 -12.80
N LEU A 101 -23.86 -7.39 -12.19
CA LEU A 101 -25.05 -7.51 -11.34
C LEU A 101 -25.05 -6.52 -10.17
N LEU A 102 -23.87 -6.22 -9.58
CA LEU A 102 -23.77 -5.23 -8.53
C LEU A 102 -24.11 -3.81 -9.02
N ARG A 103 -23.82 -3.51 -10.28
CA ARG A 103 -24.17 -2.23 -10.92
C ARG A 103 -25.66 -2.16 -11.20
N ASP A 104 -26.25 -3.24 -11.72
CA ASP A 104 -27.68 -3.30 -11.96
C ASP A 104 -28.53 -3.18 -10.69
N LEU A 105 -28.04 -3.73 -9.57
CA LEU A 105 -28.71 -3.67 -8.27
C LEU A 105 -28.41 -2.36 -7.51
N GLU A 106 -27.65 -1.44 -8.09
CA GLU A 106 -27.32 -0.11 -7.57
C GLU A 106 -26.78 -0.11 -6.12
N PHE A 107 -26.13 -1.19 -5.70
CA PHE A 107 -25.54 -1.28 -4.38
C PHE A 107 -24.43 -0.24 -4.19
N LYS A 108 -24.64 0.74 -3.30
CA LYS A 108 -23.64 1.75 -2.96
C LYS A 108 -22.66 1.24 -1.90
N ASN A 109 -21.40 1.69 -1.98
CA ASN A 109 -20.36 1.44 -0.97
C ASN A 109 -20.10 -0.05 -0.64
N VAL A 110 -20.18 -0.93 -1.63
CA VAL A 110 -19.95 -2.37 -1.47
C VAL A 110 -18.46 -2.65 -1.22
N SER A 111 -18.16 -3.48 -0.22
CA SER A 111 -16.81 -4.00 0.02
C SER A 111 -16.54 -5.25 -0.84
N HIS A 112 -15.28 -5.68 -0.92
CA HIS A 112 -14.93 -6.93 -1.63
C HIS A 112 -15.61 -8.17 -1.02
N SER A 113 -15.77 -8.22 0.31
CA SER A 113 -16.49 -9.30 1.00
C SER A 113 -17.99 -9.26 0.74
N ASP A 114 -18.59 -8.07 0.69
CA ASP A 114 -19.99 -7.89 0.34
C ASP A 114 -20.26 -8.40 -1.09
N ALA A 115 -19.43 -8.00 -2.05
CA ALA A 115 -19.51 -8.44 -3.44
C ALA A 115 -19.39 -9.98 -3.57
N ALA A 116 -18.50 -10.58 -2.79
CA ALA A 116 -18.34 -12.03 -2.77
C ALA A 116 -19.58 -12.73 -2.18
N TYR A 117 -20.20 -12.14 -1.15
CA TYR A 117 -21.43 -12.67 -0.53
C TYR A 117 -22.62 -12.53 -1.49
N ILE A 118 -22.83 -11.36 -2.08
CA ILE A 118 -23.90 -11.09 -3.05
C ILE A 118 -23.79 -12.04 -4.24
N CYS A 119 -22.58 -12.18 -4.80
CA CYS A 119 -22.36 -13.13 -5.90
C CYS A 119 -22.72 -14.57 -5.53
N ARG A 120 -22.48 -15.03 -4.29
CA ARG A 120 -22.89 -16.37 -3.84
C ARG A 120 -24.40 -16.48 -3.69
N ALA A 121 -25.05 -15.45 -3.12
CA ALA A 121 -26.49 -15.45 -2.89
C ALA A 121 -27.28 -15.49 -4.21
N TYR A 122 -26.87 -14.69 -5.19
CA TYR A 122 -27.55 -14.60 -6.50
C TYR A 122 -27.00 -15.55 -7.56
N HIS A 123 -26.02 -16.42 -7.23
CA HIS A 123 -25.30 -17.21 -8.24
C HIS A 123 -26.21 -18.06 -9.12
N LYS A 124 -27.26 -18.67 -8.53
CA LYS A 124 -28.19 -19.54 -9.25
C LYS A 124 -29.05 -18.77 -10.27
N ASP A 125 -29.39 -17.52 -9.95
CA ASP A 125 -30.31 -16.68 -10.73
C ASP A 125 -29.58 -15.61 -11.54
N CYS A 126 -28.24 -15.58 -11.51
CA CYS A 126 -27.42 -14.56 -12.17
C CYS A 126 -27.43 -14.76 -13.69
N ARG A 127 -28.15 -13.87 -14.41
CA ARG A 127 -28.23 -13.89 -15.88
C ARG A 127 -26.86 -13.81 -16.57
N TYR A 128 -25.91 -13.06 -16.00
CA TYR A 128 -24.55 -12.91 -16.53
C TYR A 128 -23.71 -14.18 -16.37
N TYR A 129 -23.87 -14.91 -15.26
CA TYR A 129 -23.23 -16.20 -15.06
C TYR A 129 -23.71 -17.24 -16.08
N TRP A 130 -25.02 -17.33 -16.30
CA TRP A 130 -25.59 -18.24 -17.28
C TRP A 130 -25.27 -17.82 -18.71
N GLY A 131 -25.22 -16.49 -18.99
CA GLY A 131 -24.75 -15.96 -20.26
C GLY A 131 -23.31 -16.40 -20.55
N PHE A 132 -22.40 -16.30 -19.56
CA PHE A 132 -21.04 -16.80 -19.67
C PHE A 132 -21.01 -18.30 -20.00
N LYS A 133 -21.76 -19.13 -19.29
CA LYS A 133 -21.79 -20.58 -19.51
C LYS A 133 -22.24 -20.96 -20.93
N LYS A 134 -23.18 -20.19 -21.49
CA LYS A 134 -23.75 -20.48 -22.82
C LYS A 134 -22.91 -19.93 -23.97
N LYS A 135 -22.32 -18.74 -23.83
CA LYS A 135 -21.76 -17.98 -24.94
C LYS A 135 -20.24 -17.95 -24.98
N PHE A 136 -19.56 -17.98 -23.83
CA PHE A 136 -18.13 -17.69 -23.77
C PHE A 136 -17.26 -18.93 -24.02
N LYS A 137 -16.28 -18.79 -24.91
CA LYS A 137 -15.17 -19.73 -25.11
C LYS A 137 -13.86 -18.96 -25.05
N PRO A 138 -12.85 -19.42 -24.28
CA PRO A 138 -11.57 -18.70 -24.09
C PRO A 138 -10.88 -18.31 -25.41
N ASN A 139 -10.92 -19.20 -26.42
CA ASN A 139 -10.25 -18.98 -27.72
C ASN A 139 -10.76 -17.72 -28.45
N MET A 140 -11.90 -17.16 -28.07
CA MET A 140 -12.43 -15.93 -28.68
C MET A 140 -11.57 -14.69 -28.39
N VAL A 141 -10.73 -14.73 -27.35
CA VAL A 141 -10.03 -13.55 -26.81
C VAL A 141 -8.53 -13.76 -26.55
N LEU A 142 -7.95 -14.89 -26.92
CA LEU A 142 -6.55 -15.21 -26.63
C LEU A 142 -5.53 -14.52 -27.54
N ASN A 143 -5.97 -13.73 -28.51
CA ASN A 143 -5.09 -13.11 -29.52
C ASN A 143 -4.23 -11.96 -28.96
N GLU A 144 -4.71 -11.26 -27.93
CA GLU A 144 -4.05 -10.11 -27.33
C GLU A 144 -4.20 -10.15 -25.80
N PRO A 145 -3.19 -9.66 -25.04
CA PRO A 145 -3.34 -9.47 -23.59
C PRO A 145 -4.51 -8.55 -23.27
N LEU A 146 -5.24 -8.81 -22.18
CA LEU A 146 -6.43 -8.08 -21.82
C LEU A 146 -6.27 -7.34 -20.49
N ILE A 147 -6.47 -6.04 -20.50
CA ILE A 147 -6.61 -5.23 -19.29
C ILE A 147 -8.02 -5.34 -18.72
N TYR A 148 -8.18 -4.92 -17.47
CA TYR A 148 -9.44 -5.08 -16.76
C TYR A 148 -10.63 -4.42 -17.44
N SER A 149 -10.44 -3.22 -17.99
CA SER A 149 -11.52 -2.48 -18.67
C SER A 149 -12.02 -3.18 -19.95
N GLU A 150 -11.12 -3.81 -20.70
CA GLU A 150 -11.47 -4.58 -21.91
C GLU A 150 -12.29 -5.83 -21.56
N ILE A 151 -11.90 -6.56 -20.49
CA ILE A 151 -12.67 -7.72 -20.01
C ILE A 151 -14.05 -7.28 -19.50
N LEU A 152 -14.11 -6.15 -18.81
CA LEU A 152 -15.37 -5.60 -18.32
C LEU A 152 -16.29 -5.18 -19.45
N SER A 153 -15.79 -4.45 -20.46
CA SER A 153 -16.54 -4.02 -21.64
C SER A 153 -17.08 -5.22 -22.43
N LEU A 154 -16.23 -6.22 -22.67
CA LEU A 154 -16.65 -7.46 -23.32
C LEU A 154 -17.82 -8.14 -22.56
N GLY A 155 -17.74 -8.18 -21.24
CA GLY A 155 -18.79 -8.74 -20.40
C GLY A 155 -20.10 -7.95 -20.49
N MET A 156 -20.01 -6.62 -20.51
CA MET A 156 -21.19 -5.73 -20.63
C MET A 156 -21.85 -5.87 -22.00
N GLU A 157 -21.07 -5.81 -23.08
CA GLU A 157 -21.57 -5.88 -24.45
C GLU A 157 -22.28 -7.21 -24.77
N GLN A 158 -21.72 -8.32 -24.26
CA GLN A 158 -22.27 -9.66 -24.53
C GLN A 158 -23.26 -10.16 -23.47
N GLY A 159 -23.47 -9.40 -22.39
CA GLY A 159 -24.32 -9.80 -21.27
C GLY A 159 -23.79 -11.06 -20.53
N ILE A 160 -22.47 -11.15 -20.35
CA ILE A 160 -21.78 -12.27 -19.71
C ILE A 160 -20.94 -11.80 -18.51
N CYS A 161 -20.67 -12.69 -17.55
CA CYS A 161 -19.99 -12.35 -16.32
C CYS A 161 -18.49 -12.09 -16.53
N PRO A 162 -17.98 -10.84 -16.39
CA PRO A 162 -16.57 -10.51 -16.59
C PRO A 162 -15.64 -11.25 -15.61
N TYR A 163 -16.06 -11.43 -14.36
CA TYR A 163 -15.31 -12.20 -13.36
C TYR A 163 -15.11 -13.66 -13.76
N MET A 164 -16.11 -14.27 -14.42
CA MET A 164 -15.98 -15.64 -14.90
C MET A 164 -15.13 -15.72 -16.16
N ILE A 165 -15.15 -14.67 -17.01
CA ILE A 165 -14.22 -14.54 -18.15
C ILE A 165 -12.79 -14.60 -17.63
N GLU A 166 -12.40 -13.65 -16.77
CA GLU A 166 -11.00 -13.58 -16.27
C GLU A 166 -10.57 -14.85 -15.55
N ARG A 167 -11.46 -15.47 -14.75
CA ARG A 167 -11.18 -16.77 -14.10
C ARG A 167 -10.89 -17.89 -15.11
N SER A 168 -11.64 -17.96 -16.19
CA SER A 168 -11.44 -18.98 -17.21
C SER A 168 -10.14 -18.77 -17.97
N LEU A 169 -9.71 -17.51 -18.12
CA LEU A 169 -8.48 -17.11 -18.81
C LEU A 169 -7.21 -17.38 -17.99
N LEU A 170 -7.28 -17.56 -16.67
CA LEU A 170 -6.12 -17.86 -15.82
C LEU A 170 -5.29 -19.05 -16.31
N LYS A 171 -5.93 -20.08 -16.85
CA LYS A 171 -5.24 -21.27 -17.36
C LYS A 171 -4.40 -20.96 -18.61
N HIS A 172 -4.84 -20.01 -19.41
CA HIS A 172 -4.23 -19.65 -20.69
C HIS A 172 -3.19 -18.53 -20.55
N ALA A 173 -3.35 -17.68 -19.53
CA ALA A 173 -2.45 -16.54 -19.33
C ALA A 173 -1.05 -16.98 -18.86
N SER A 174 -0.03 -16.44 -19.51
CA SER A 174 1.37 -16.52 -19.10
C SER A 174 1.77 -15.40 -18.14
N LEU A 175 1.16 -14.21 -18.28
CA LEU A 175 1.27 -13.10 -17.33
C LEU A 175 -0.08 -12.86 -16.65
N ILE A 176 -0.12 -12.85 -15.33
CA ILE A 176 -1.32 -12.56 -14.53
C ILE A 176 -0.96 -11.45 -13.56
N SER A 177 -1.53 -10.26 -13.80
CA SER A 177 -1.37 -9.12 -12.91
C SER A 177 -2.55 -9.04 -11.94
N LEU A 178 -2.27 -8.92 -10.64
CA LEU A 178 -3.29 -8.94 -9.58
C LEU A 178 -2.84 -8.16 -8.34
N SER A 179 -3.78 -7.83 -7.45
CA SER A 179 -3.43 -7.14 -6.19
C SER A 179 -2.83 -8.09 -5.16
N TYR A 180 -2.05 -7.53 -4.21
CA TYR A 180 -1.46 -8.26 -3.09
C TYR A 180 -2.44 -9.17 -2.35
N ASN A 181 -3.72 -8.77 -2.24
CA ASN A 181 -4.72 -9.53 -1.51
C ASN A 181 -4.87 -10.97 -2.01
N TYR A 182 -4.65 -11.22 -3.31
CA TYR A 182 -4.70 -12.58 -3.87
C TYR A 182 -3.53 -13.47 -3.42
N ILE A 183 -2.44 -12.87 -2.97
CA ILE A 183 -1.26 -13.58 -2.49
C ILE A 183 -1.26 -13.66 -0.96
N LEU A 184 -1.63 -12.57 -0.28
CA LEU A 184 -1.50 -12.41 1.18
C LEU A 184 -2.70 -12.94 1.96
N ASP A 185 -3.93 -12.82 1.43
CA ASP A 185 -5.15 -13.32 2.08
C ASP A 185 -5.50 -14.73 1.57
N LYS A 186 -5.47 -15.71 2.46
CA LYS A 186 -5.78 -17.10 2.11
C LYS A 186 -7.16 -17.27 1.48
N ASN A 187 -8.18 -16.55 1.98
CA ASN A 187 -9.57 -16.68 1.49
C ASN A 187 -9.73 -16.08 0.08
N VAL A 188 -9.11 -14.93 -0.17
CA VAL A 188 -9.10 -14.30 -1.50
C VAL A 188 -8.27 -15.12 -2.47
N GLY A 189 -7.11 -15.61 -2.03
CA GLY A 189 -6.19 -16.44 -2.81
C GLY A 189 -6.77 -17.78 -3.28
N LEU A 190 -7.77 -18.34 -2.59
CA LEU A 190 -8.48 -19.55 -3.05
C LEU A 190 -9.10 -19.41 -4.45
N SER A 191 -9.42 -18.19 -4.86
CA SER A 191 -10.00 -17.92 -6.19
C SER A 191 -9.03 -18.23 -7.34
N ILE A 192 -7.74 -18.11 -7.12
CA ILE A 192 -6.68 -18.36 -8.11
C ILE A 192 -5.92 -19.68 -7.85
N SER A 193 -5.67 -20.03 -6.59
CA SER A 193 -4.87 -21.21 -6.22
C SER A 193 -5.49 -22.54 -6.63
N ARG A 194 -6.81 -22.59 -6.83
CA ARG A 194 -7.51 -23.77 -7.38
C ARG A 194 -7.25 -23.98 -8.89
N THR A 195 -6.75 -22.96 -9.56
CA THR A 195 -6.55 -22.96 -11.01
C THR A 195 -5.07 -22.96 -11.39
N LEU A 196 -4.23 -22.32 -10.55
CA LEU A 196 -2.81 -22.12 -10.80
C LEU A 196 -1.96 -23.01 -9.88
N ASP A 197 -1.01 -23.71 -10.47
CA ASP A 197 0.05 -24.41 -9.74
C ASP A 197 1.18 -23.40 -9.45
N PHE A 198 1.23 -22.90 -8.22
CA PHE A 198 2.22 -21.89 -7.82
C PHE A 198 3.67 -22.41 -7.89
N SER A 199 3.90 -23.73 -7.82
CA SER A 199 5.23 -24.31 -8.00
C SER A 199 5.78 -24.12 -9.42
N LYS A 200 4.91 -23.77 -10.37
CA LYS A 200 5.25 -23.41 -11.77
C LYS A 200 5.03 -21.92 -12.03
N CYS A 201 5.04 -21.09 -10.98
CA CYS A 201 4.87 -19.65 -11.11
C CYS A 201 6.07 -18.91 -10.58
N ILE A 202 6.46 -17.84 -11.29
CA ILE A 202 7.38 -16.81 -10.82
C ILE A 202 6.53 -15.66 -10.28
N LEU A 203 6.67 -15.38 -8.99
CA LEU A 203 5.99 -14.25 -8.35
C LEU A 203 6.86 -13.01 -8.46
N VAL A 204 6.34 -11.95 -9.05
CA VAL A 204 6.92 -10.61 -9.01
C VAL A 204 6.10 -9.75 -8.06
N VAL A 205 6.72 -9.20 -7.04
CA VAL A 205 6.09 -8.26 -6.10
C VAL A 205 6.62 -6.87 -6.39
N ASP A 206 5.78 -6.07 -7.01
CA ASP A 206 6.11 -4.67 -7.31
C ASP A 206 5.83 -3.79 -6.09
N GLU A 207 6.60 -2.72 -5.91
CA GLU A 207 6.59 -1.86 -4.74
C GLU A 207 6.61 -2.66 -3.41
N ALA A 208 7.50 -3.67 -3.37
CA ALA A 208 7.57 -4.70 -2.33
C ALA A 208 7.76 -4.13 -0.90
N HIS A 209 8.24 -2.90 -0.76
CA HIS A 209 8.34 -2.19 0.51
C HIS A 209 6.98 -2.07 1.24
N ASN A 210 5.86 -2.20 0.53
CA ASN A 210 4.51 -2.14 1.10
C ASN A 210 4.04 -3.47 1.74
N LEU A 211 4.76 -4.57 1.55
CA LEU A 211 4.35 -5.89 2.05
C LEU A 211 4.11 -5.90 3.56
N GLN A 212 4.94 -5.20 4.33
CA GLN A 212 4.82 -5.14 5.78
C GLN A 212 3.47 -4.56 6.20
N SER A 213 3.13 -3.37 5.71
CA SER A 213 1.87 -2.70 6.03
C SER A 213 0.66 -3.45 5.47
N ALA A 214 0.73 -3.95 4.25
CA ALA A 214 -0.35 -4.71 3.63
C ALA A 214 -0.67 -5.99 4.41
N THR A 215 0.35 -6.75 4.82
CA THR A 215 0.19 -7.99 5.58
C THR A 215 -0.38 -7.72 6.98
N SER A 216 0.15 -6.70 7.67
CA SER A 216 -0.37 -6.30 8.99
C SER A 216 -1.85 -5.92 8.91
N ASN A 217 -2.26 -5.12 7.93
CA ASN A 217 -3.65 -4.70 7.75
C ASN A 217 -4.60 -5.86 7.45
N ILE A 218 -4.18 -6.86 6.65
CA ILE A 218 -4.98 -8.05 6.34
C ILE A 218 -5.16 -8.94 7.57
N ASN A 219 -4.14 -9.03 8.42
CA ASN A 219 -4.13 -9.94 9.56
C ASN A 219 -4.59 -9.29 10.88
N SER A 220 -4.84 -8.00 10.93
CA SER A 220 -5.39 -7.29 12.09
C SER A 220 -6.92 -7.20 12.03
N ILE A 221 -7.57 -7.23 13.19
CA ILE A 221 -9.02 -7.02 13.32
C ILE A 221 -9.28 -5.96 14.40
N LYS A 222 -9.92 -4.86 14.01
CA LYS A 222 -10.29 -3.75 14.90
C LYS A 222 -11.79 -3.79 15.20
N ILE A 223 -12.18 -3.77 16.47
CA ILE A 223 -13.56 -3.70 16.96
C ILE A 223 -13.73 -2.39 17.74
N THR A 224 -14.59 -1.53 17.23
CA THR A 224 -14.94 -0.25 17.88
C THR A 224 -16.18 -0.42 18.74
N GLU A 225 -16.43 0.51 19.66
CA GLU A 225 -17.66 0.60 20.44
C GLU A 225 -18.92 0.52 19.56
N ARG A 226 -18.95 1.30 18.47
CA ARG A 226 -20.02 1.24 17.47
C ARG A 226 -20.22 -0.16 16.87
N THR A 227 -19.13 -0.93 16.71
CA THR A 227 -19.25 -2.31 16.21
C THR A 227 -19.96 -3.21 17.23
N ILE A 228 -19.67 -3.03 18.51
CA ILE A 228 -20.29 -3.79 19.62
C ILE A 228 -21.77 -3.44 19.73
N GLU A 229 -22.11 -2.15 19.81
CA GLU A 229 -23.49 -1.67 19.86
C GLU A 229 -24.32 -2.17 18.66
N SER A 230 -23.74 -2.06 17.45
CA SER A 230 -24.41 -2.57 16.25
C SER A 230 -24.61 -4.08 16.30
N SER A 231 -23.67 -4.82 16.89
CA SER A 231 -23.78 -6.28 17.06
C SER A 231 -24.88 -6.64 18.07
N LEU A 232 -24.97 -5.93 19.19
CA LEU A 232 -26.05 -6.14 20.16
C LEU A 232 -27.43 -5.95 19.52
N LYS A 233 -27.61 -4.88 18.74
CA LYS A 233 -28.85 -4.64 17.96
C LYS A 233 -29.12 -5.75 16.93
N GLU A 234 -28.09 -6.26 16.27
CA GLU A 234 -28.21 -7.39 15.33
C GLU A 234 -28.63 -8.67 16.03
N ILE A 235 -28.14 -8.95 17.23
CA ILE A 235 -28.50 -10.11 18.04
C ILE A 235 -29.94 -10.00 18.54
N GLU A 236 -30.35 -8.85 19.09
CA GLU A 236 -31.72 -8.57 19.49
C GLU A 236 -32.70 -8.74 18.33
N LEU A 237 -32.38 -8.19 17.16
CA LEU A 237 -33.22 -8.31 15.95
C LEU A 237 -33.38 -9.76 15.48
N SER A 238 -32.42 -10.63 15.77
CA SER A 238 -32.47 -12.05 15.39
C SER A 238 -33.26 -12.89 16.36
N ASP A 239 -33.32 -12.51 17.64
CA ASP A 239 -33.89 -13.24 18.78
C ASP A 239 -33.39 -14.70 18.90
N MET A 240 -32.16 -14.97 18.41
CA MET A 240 -31.64 -16.35 18.29
C MET A 240 -30.89 -16.85 19.51
N SER A 241 -30.21 -15.98 20.27
CA SER A 241 -29.32 -16.41 21.35
C SER A 241 -29.08 -15.35 22.42
N LYS A 242 -29.55 -15.64 23.64
CA LYS A 242 -29.25 -14.83 24.83
C LYS A 242 -27.78 -14.96 25.27
N THR A 243 -27.15 -16.11 24.99
CA THR A 243 -25.74 -16.36 25.30
C THR A 243 -24.83 -15.50 24.42
N ALA A 244 -25.11 -15.40 23.12
CA ALA A 244 -24.41 -14.49 22.22
C ALA A 244 -24.54 -13.02 22.66
N TYR A 245 -25.73 -12.61 23.10
CA TYR A 245 -25.93 -11.26 23.62
C TYR A 245 -25.06 -10.98 24.85
N ARG A 246 -25.08 -11.87 25.84
CA ARG A 246 -24.24 -11.75 27.05
C ARG A 246 -22.74 -11.73 26.70
N ALA A 247 -22.30 -12.58 25.79
CA ALA A 247 -20.91 -12.62 25.35
C ALA A 247 -20.47 -11.27 24.74
N VAL A 248 -21.27 -10.72 23.81
CA VAL A 248 -20.97 -9.42 23.19
C VAL A 248 -21.04 -8.28 24.20
N SER A 249 -21.99 -8.29 25.14
CA SER A 249 -22.08 -7.29 26.23
C SER A 249 -20.84 -7.32 27.14
N ARG A 250 -20.24 -8.50 27.38
CA ARG A 250 -19.00 -8.61 28.16
C ARG A 250 -17.82 -7.95 27.43
N ILE A 251 -17.80 -7.97 26.07
CA ILE A 251 -16.75 -7.26 25.30
C ILE A 251 -16.83 -5.74 25.54
N HIS A 252 -18.03 -5.18 25.71
CA HIS A 252 -18.22 -3.75 25.97
C HIS A 252 -17.49 -3.28 27.22
N LYS A 253 -17.48 -4.10 28.29
CA LYS A 253 -16.77 -3.77 29.54
C LYS A 253 -15.28 -3.50 29.36
N TYR A 254 -14.64 -4.11 28.37
CA TYR A 254 -13.23 -3.83 28.05
C TYR A 254 -13.01 -2.45 27.41
N LEU A 255 -14.08 -1.74 27.02
CA LEU A 255 -14.03 -0.37 26.49
C LEU A 255 -14.50 0.69 27.50
N GLU A 256 -14.92 0.31 28.72
CA GLU A 256 -15.36 1.25 29.75
C GLU A 256 -14.20 2.04 30.36
N ASP A 257 -13.03 1.43 30.48
CA ASP A 257 -11.82 2.09 30.99
C ASP A 257 -11.11 2.90 29.91
N LYS A 258 -10.52 4.02 30.30
CA LYS A 258 -9.72 4.85 29.40
C LYS A 258 -8.26 4.36 29.34
N GLY A 259 -7.60 4.62 28.19
CA GLY A 259 -6.17 4.38 28.01
C GLY A 259 -5.82 3.13 27.20
N GLU A 260 -4.56 3.06 26.81
CA GLU A 260 -4.02 1.93 26.05
C GLU A 260 -3.55 0.83 27.00
N VAL A 261 -3.95 -0.41 26.73
CA VAL A 261 -3.53 -1.59 27.52
C VAL A 261 -3.48 -2.84 26.66
N GLU A 262 -2.51 -3.70 26.92
CA GLU A 262 -2.51 -5.06 26.40
C GLU A 262 -3.48 -5.93 27.20
N ILE A 263 -4.33 -6.68 26.53
CA ILE A 263 -5.35 -7.56 27.11
C ILE A 263 -4.84 -9.00 27.01
N ASP A 264 -4.83 -9.73 28.12
CA ASP A 264 -4.51 -11.16 28.08
C ASP A 264 -5.56 -11.92 27.27
N LYS A 265 -5.12 -12.58 26.21
CA LYS A 265 -5.97 -13.27 25.25
C LYS A 265 -6.76 -14.43 25.85
N LYS A 266 -6.13 -15.17 26.80
CA LYS A 266 -6.76 -16.34 27.42
C LYS A 266 -7.83 -15.91 28.41
N GLU A 267 -7.51 -14.89 29.21
CA GLU A 267 -8.44 -14.31 30.15
C GLU A 267 -9.63 -13.67 29.43
N PHE A 268 -9.36 -12.92 28.33
CA PHE A 268 -10.40 -12.35 27.49
C PHE A 268 -11.33 -13.44 26.92
N LEU A 269 -10.76 -14.48 26.31
CA LEU A 269 -11.57 -15.57 25.76
C LEU A 269 -12.39 -16.28 26.83
N LYS A 270 -11.79 -16.56 28.01
CA LYS A 270 -12.51 -17.16 29.14
C LYS A 270 -13.65 -16.27 29.64
N SER A 271 -13.40 -14.97 29.76
CA SER A 271 -14.40 -14.00 30.20
C SER A 271 -15.57 -13.86 29.21
N ILE A 272 -15.28 -13.90 27.89
CA ILE A 272 -16.30 -13.69 26.85
C ILE A 272 -17.08 -14.99 26.58
N LEU A 273 -16.40 -16.10 26.42
CA LEU A 273 -17.03 -17.37 26.07
C LEU A 273 -17.65 -18.06 27.30
N GLY A 274 -17.07 -17.85 28.51
CA GLY A 274 -17.52 -18.52 29.73
C GLY A 274 -17.41 -20.04 29.61
N ASP A 275 -18.21 -20.74 30.39
CA ASP A 275 -18.35 -22.19 30.34
C ASP A 275 -19.44 -22.63 29.33
N GLU A 276 -20.09 -21.67 28.67
CA GLU A 276 -21.20 -21.91 27.72
C GLU A 276 -20.62 -22.23 26.34
N GLY A 277 -20.79 -23.46 25.88
CA GLY A 277 -20.43 -23.85 24.51
C GLY A 277 -21.34 -23.22 23.46
N GLY A 278 -20.86 -23.11 22.21
CA GLY A 278 -21.70 -22.74 21.06
C GLY A 278 -21.83 -21.23 20.79
N VAL A 279 -21.21 -20.34 21.59
CA VAL A 279 -21.31 -18.88 21.39
C VAL A 279 -20.82 -18.46 20.00
N VAL A 280 -19.73 -19.00 19.52
CA VAL A 280 -19.13 -18.64 18.22
C VAL A 280 -20.03 -19.11 17.07
N GLU A 281 -20.59 -20.30 17.18
CA GLU A 281 -21.55 -20.88 16.23
C GLU A 281 -22.85 -20.06 16.17
N ASP A 282 -23.33 -19.60 17.32
CA ASP A 282 -24.53 -18.74 17.38
C ASP A 282 -24.26 -17.38 16.73
N LEU A 283 -23.10 -16.76 17.02
CA LEU A 283 -22.69 -15.51 16.35
C LEU A 283 -22.59 -15.68 14.83
N GLU A 284 -22.14 -16.84 14.33
CA GLU A 284 -22.12 -17.11 12.88
C GLU A 284 -23.52 -17.21 12.28
N LYS A 285 -24.43 -17.95 12.93
CA LYS A 285 -25.82 -18.08 12.47
C LYS A 285 -26.51 -16.71 12.44
N ILE A 286 -26.33 -15.92 13.50
CA ILE A 286 -26.88 -14.56 13.59
C ILE A 286 -26.29 -13.69 12.46
N ALA A 287 -24.97 -13.72 12.27
CA ALA A 287 -24.32 -12.95 11.21
C ALA A 287 -24.85 -13.31 9.81
N ASP A 288 -25.09 -14.60 9.55
CA ASP A 288 -25.65 -15.03 8.27
C ASP A 288 -27.11 -14.60 8.10
N PHE A 289 -27.92 -14.72 9.15
CA PHE A 289 -29.31 -14.19 9.18
C PHE A 289 -29.35 -12.70 8.86
N ILE A 290 -28.53 -11.89 9.54
CA ILE A 290 -28.46 -10.44 9.32
C ILE A 290 -28.03 -10.10 7.90
N ARG A 291 -27.04 -10.81 7.36
CA ARG A 291 -26.59 -10.60 5.97
C ARG A 291 -27.71 -10.91 4.97
N LYS A 292 -28.44 -11.99 5.16
CA LYS A 292 -29.59 -12.36 4.32
C LYS A 292 -30.68 -11.29 4.40
N LYS A 293 -31.04 -10.87 5.62
CA LYS A 293 -32.06 -9.83 5.85
C LYS A 293 -31.67 -8.52 5.18
N LYS A 294 -30.43 -8.02 5.40
CA LYS A 294 -29.97 -6.79 4.75
C LYS A 294 -29.98 -6.90 3.23
N LEU A 295 -29.63 -8.07 2.70
CA LEU A 295 -29.64 -8.30 1.27
C LEU A 295 -31.06 -8.25 0.69
N SER A 296 -32.05 -8.85 1.36
CA SER A 296 -33.47 -8.78 0.95
C SER A 296 -34.04 -7.36 1.03
N GLU A 297 -33.45 -6.49 1.86
CA GLU A 297 -33.79 -5.07 1.96
C GLU A 297 -33.02 -4.18 0.96
N GLY A 298 -32.25 -4.76 0.03
CA GLY A 298 -31.42 -4.02 -0.92
C GLY A 298 -30.21 -3.30 -0.29
N LYS A 299 -29.79 -3.72 0.92
CA LYS A 299 -28.65 -3.14 1.64
C LYS A 299 -27.41 -4.02 1.53
N PRO A 300 -26.19 -3.44 1.59
CA PRO A 300 -24.96 -4.24 1.64
C PRO A 300 -24.97 -5.26 2.79
N PRO A 301 -24.63 -6.55 2.53
CA PRO A 301 -24.76 -7.65 3.50
C PRO A 301 -23.66 -7.65 4.56
N ARG A 302 -23.58 -6.58 5.35
CA ARG A 302 -22.60 -6.41 6.43
C ARG A 302 -23.20 -6.82 7.76
N SER A 303 -22.39 -7.51 8.58
CA SER A 303 -22.75 -7.84 9.95
C SER A 303 -21.63 -7.45 10.91
N SER A 304 -21.95 -6.66 11.92
CA SER A 304 -21.06 -6.35 13.03
C SER A 304 -20.82 -7.57 13.91
N THR A 305 -21.83 -8.40 14.09
CA THR A 305 -21.74 -9.69 14.77
C THR A 305 -20.75 -10.63 14.06
N GLY A 306 -20.76 -10.65 12.73
CA GLY A 306 -19.77 -11.41 11.95
C GLY A 306 -18.33 -10.93 12.12
N ARG A 307 -18.12 -9.64 12.37
CA ARG A 307 -16.79 -9.08 12.67
C ARG A 307 -16.30 -9.50 14.05
N ILE A 308 -17.16 -9.48 15.06
CA ILE A 308 -16.85 -9.99 16.41
C ILE A 308 -16.57 -11.48 16.37
N CYS A 309 -17.39 -12.27 15.67
CA CYS A 309 -17.15 -13.69 15.46
C CYS A 309 -15.77 -13.96 14.83
N SER A 310 -15.37 -13.17 13.83
CA SER A 310 -14.05 -13.27 13.20
C SER A 310 -12.91 -12.95 14.17
N LEU A 311 -13.09 -11.97 15.07
CA LEU A 311 -12.12 -11.67 16.14
C LEU A 311 -11.95 -12.86 17.08
N LEU A 312 -13.05 -13.39 17.61
CA LEU A 312 -13.03 -14.52 18.54
C LEU A 312 -12.39 -15.77 17.92
N LYS A 313 -12.73 -16.13 16.69
CA LYS A 313 -12.10 -17.25 15.97
C LYS A 313 -10.60 -17.07 15.84
N ARG A 314 -10.16 -15.89 15.38
CA ARG A 314 -8.71 -15.62 15.27
C ARG A 314 -7.99 -15.63 16.62
N LEU A 315 -8.62 -15.16 17.67
CA LEU A 315 -8.07 -15.26 19.02
C LEU A 315 -7.93 -16.70 19.47
N MET A 316 -8.95 -17.54 19.25
CA MET A 316 -8.91 -18.98 19.59
C MET A 316 -7.79 -19.69 18.83
N ASP A 317 -7.67 -19.45 17.52
CA ASP A 317 -6.60 -20.04 16.69
C ASP A 317 -5.20 -19.61 17.11
N ASN A 318 -5.05 -18.45 17.77
CA ASN A 318 -3.77 -17.84 18.12
C ASN A 318 -3.60 -17.56 19.63
N ALA A 319 -4.37 -18.22 20.49
CA ALA A 319 -4.34 -17.98 21.94
C ALA A 319 -2.96 -18.17 22.58
N LYS A 320 -2.15 -19.10 22.03
CA LYS A 320 -0.79 -19.41 22.51
C LYS A 320 0.31 -18.66 21.76
N SER A 321 0.01 -17.91 20.70
CA SER A 321 1.03 -17.25 19.89
C SER A 321 1.46 -15.92 20.51
N GLU A 322 2.76 -15.77 20.78
CA GLU A 322 3.35 -14.53 21.32
C GLU A 322 3.37 -13.38 20.28
N GLY A 323 3.43 -13.72 19.00
CA GLY A 323 3.41 -12.71 17.92
C GLY A 323 2.03 -12.15 17.59
N VAL A 324 0.97 -12.63 18.28
CA VAL A 324 -0.40 -12.10 18.16
C VAL A 324 -0.80 -11.49 19.49
N ARG A 325 -1.10 -10.20 19.49
CA ARG A 325 -1.46 -9.42 20.67
C ARG A 325 -2.89 -8.89 20.55
N LEU A 326 -3.58 -8.79 21.68
CA LEU A 326 -4.87 -8.12 21.80
C LEU A 326 -4.66 -6.86 22.60
N ILE A 327 -5.03 -5.73 22.04
CA ILE A 327 -4.85 -4.43 22.69
C ILE A 327 -6.16 -3.66 22.74
N ARG A 328 -6.37 -2.91 23.81
CA ARG A 328 -7.28 -1.76 23.84
C ARG A 328 -6.45 -0.53 23.49
N SER A 329 -6.94 0.29 22.60
CA SER A 329 -6.28 1.55 22.21
C SER A 329 -7.31 2.62 21.89
N GLN A 330 -6.83 3.84 21.70
CA GLN A 330 -7.67 5.01 21.47
C GLN A 330 -7.19 5.78 20.24
N GLU A 331 -8.14 6.21 19.41
CA GLU A 331 -7.90 7.07 18.27
C GLU A 331 -8.97 8.17 18.22
N GLU A 332 -8.57 9.43 18.29
CA GLU A 332 -9.49 10.59 18.29
C GLU A 332 -10.66 10.41 19.29
N ASP A 333 -10.34 10.13 20.53
CA ASP A 333 -11.28 9.87 21.63
C ASP A 333 -12.21 8.66 21.46
N ARG A 334 -11.98 7.82 20.46
CA ARG A 334 -12.73 6.58 20.26
C ARG A 334 -11.91 5.38 20.68
N LEU A 335 -12.43 4.65 21.65
CA LEU A 335 -11.83 3.40 22.10
C LEU A 335 -12.12 2.26 21.12
N TYR A 336 -11.16 1.34 21.03
CA TYR A 336 -11.31 0.13 20.24
C TYR A 336 -10.45 -1.01 20.80
N ILE A 337 -10.85 -2.23 20.50
CA ILE A 337 -10.05 -3.43 20.69
C ILE A 337 -9.48 -3.85 19.34
N GLU A 338 -8.18 -4.12 19.29
CA GLU A 338 -7.52 -4.57 18.08
C GLU A 338 -6.71 -5.86 18.35
N LEU A 339 -6.95 -6.87 17.52
CA LEU A 339 -6.06 -8.00 17.38
C LEU A 339 -4.97 -7.62 16.38
N VAL A 340 -3.71 -7.64 16.83
CA VAL A 340 -2.54 -7.31 16.03
C VAL A 340 -1.71 -8.57 15.80
N ASP A 341 -1.47 -8.93 14.54
CA ASP A 341 -0.58 -10.03 14.17
C ASP A 341 0.76 -9.48 13.66
N MET A 342 1.82 -9.70 14.43
CA MET A 342 3.17 -9.20 14.17
C MET A 342 4.08 -10.22 13.47
N ARG A 343 3.59 -11.44 13.19
CA ARG A 343 4.35 -12.59 12.65
C ARG A 343 4.63 -12.50 11.15
N LEU A 344 5.08 -11.35 10.69
CA LEU A 344 5.28 -11.10 9.26
C LEU A 344 6.20 -12.11 8.59
N SER A 345 7.36 -12.40 9.20
CA SER A 345 8.34 -13.32 8.63
C SER A 345 7.81 -14.75 8.50
N GLU A 346 7.01 -15.21 9.48
CA GLU A 346 6.38 -16.53 9.44
C GLU A 346 5.30 -16.62 8.36
N ILE A 347 4.40 -15.63 8.34
CA ILE A 347 3.28 -15.58 7.40
C ILE A 347 3.80 -15.49 5.97
N LEU A 348 4.63 -14.49 5.69
CA LEU A 348 5.15 -14.22 4.35
C LEU A 348 6.11 -15.32 3.90
N GLY A 349 7.02 -15.79 4.77
CA GLY A 349 7.93 -16.88 4.47
C GLY A 349 7.20 -18.17 4.08
N SER A 350 5.99 -18.44 4.65
CA SER A 350 5.16 -19.56 4.25
C SER A 350 4.58 -19.40 2.84
N ILE A 351 4.31 -18.15 2.43
CA ILE A 351 3.77 -17.83 1.11
C ILE A 351 4.83 -18.01 0.04
N TRP A 352 6.04 -17.45 0.24
CA TRP A 352 7.11 -17.48 -0.75
C TRP A 352 7.53 -18.90 -1.14
N ARG A 353 7.53 -19.83 -0.18
CA ARG A 353 7.85 -21.25 -0.40
C ARG A 353 6.90 -21.99 -1.35
N ARG A 354 5.75 -21.43 -1.65
CA ARG A 354 4.78 -22.01 -2.59
C ARG A 354 5.15 -21.77 -4.05
N PHE A 355 5.93 -20.72 -4.32
CA PHE A 355 6.32 -20.29 -5.66
C PHE A 355 7.65 -20.91 -6.06
N TRP A 356 7.84 -21.11 -7.37
CA TRP A 356 9.12 -21.54 -7.89
C TRP A 356 10.21 -20.54 -7.58
N ARG A 357 9.97 -19.25 -7.85
CA ARG A 357 10.84 -18.13 -7.49
C ARG A 357 10.02 -16.88 -7.20
N CYS A 358 10.59 -16.00 -6.40
CA CYS A 358 10.04 -14.69 -6.08
C CYS A 358 11.03 -13.59 -6.43
N ILE A 359 10.54 -12.52 -7.02
CA ILE A 359 11.27 -11.29 -7.34
C ILE A 359 10.58 -10.15 -6.60
N PHE A 360 11.31 -9.49 -5.70
CA PHE A 360 10.84 -8.33 -4.95
C PHE A 360 11.54 -7.09 -5.50
N CYS A 361 10.78 -6.14 -6.03
CA CYS A 361 11.32 -4.91 -6.59
C CYS A 361 10.66 -3.68 -5.99
N SER A 362 11.44 -2.61 -5.82
CA SER A 362 10.96 -1.32 -5.32
C SER A 362 11.98 -0.21 -5.58
N GLY A 363 11.53 1.04 -5.49
CA GLY A 363 12.41 2.22 -5.44
C GLY A 363 13.05 2.46 -4.08
N THR A 364 12.56 1.81 -3.01
CA THR A 364 12.97 2.07 -1.61
C THR A 364 12.98 0.77 -0.81
N LEU A 365 13.93 -0.13 -1.08
CA LEU A 365 13.99 -1.44 -0.43
C LEU A 365 15.06 -1.53 0.66
N LYS A 366 16.04 -0.62 0.65
CA LYS A 366 17.12 -0.59 1.66
C LYS A 366 16.60 -0.57 3.10
N PRO A 367 17.29 -1.26 4.05
CA PRO A 367 18.38 -2.21 3.81
C PRO A 367 17.79 -3.54 3.31
N ILE A 368 18.29 -4.06 2.18
CA ILE A 368 17.71 -5.27 1.54
C ILE A 368 17.78 -6.48 2.47
N VAL A 369 18.89 -6.66 3.20
CA VAL A 369 19.01 -7.72 4.21
C VAL A 369 17.90 -7.62 5.25
N GLY A 370 17.67 -6.44 5.82
CA GLY A 370 16.59 -6.23 6.79
C GLY A 370 15.20 -6.45 6.19
N PHE A 371 15.00 -6.05 4.94
CA PHE A 371 13.76 -6.34 4.23
C PHE A 371 13.53 -7.86 4.10
N ALA A 372 14.56 -8.61 3.67
CA ALA A 372 14.48 -10.06 3.49
C ALA A 372 14.22 -10.78 4.83
N GLU A 373 14.90 -10.37 5.93
CA GLU A 373 14.66 -10.89 7.27
C GLU A 373 13.21 -10.68 7.70
N VAL A 374 12.68 -9.46 7.55
CA VAL A 374 11.31 -9.10 7.96
C VAL A 374 10.25 -9.85 7.16
N ILE A 375 10.46 -10.10 5.86
CA ILE A 375 9.50 -10.88 5.06
C ILE A 375 9.75 -12.38 5.11
N GLY A 376 10.70 -12.86 5.91
CA GLY A 376 11.02 -14.29 6.05
C GLY A 376 11.58 -14.91 4.77
N LEU A 377 12.29 -14.14 3.95
CA LEU A 377 12.90 -14.61 2.71
C LEU A 377 14.28 -15.16 2.97
N LYS A 378 14.53 -16.38 2.51
CA LYS A 378 15.82 -17.06 2.55
C LYS A 378 16.31 -17.30 1.13
N ASP A 379 17.64 -17.45 0.96
CA ASP A 379 18.29 -17.75 -0.31
C ASP A 379 17.86 -16.81 -1.46
N TYR A 380 18.43 -15.61 -1.46
CA TYR A 380 18.15 -14.58 -2.45
C TYR A 380 19.44 -13.95 -2.98
N ALA A 381 19.39 -13.44 -4.20
CA ALA A 381 20.36 -12.51 -4.76
C ALA A 381 19.84 -11.08 -4.57
N GLU A 382 20.74 -10.17 -4.23
CA GLU A 382 20.36 -8.76 -4.04
C GLU A 382 21.21 -7.81 -4.86
N ARG A 383 20.59 -6.70 -5.27
CA ARG A 383 21.31 -5.59 -5.89
C ARG A 383 20.54 -4.28 -5.75
N VAL A 384 21.30 -3.22 -5.47
CA VAL A 384 20.83 -1.84 -5.57
C VAL A 384 21.37 -1.26 -6.86
N PHE A 385 20.50 -0.75 -7.72
CA PHE A 385 20.86 -0.07 -8.95
C PHE A 385 20.85 1.44 -8.72
N PRO A 386 21.94 2.15 -9.05
CA PRO A 386 22.00 3.59 -8.85
C PRO A 386 20.97 4.31 -9.72
N SER A 387 20.56 5.47 -9.28
CA SER A 387 19.73 6.36 -10.08
C SER A 387 20.53 6.94 -11.25
N TYR A 388 19.84 7.14 -12.36
CA TYR A 388 20.40 7.67 -13.60
C TYR A 388 20.21 9.18 -13.76
N PHE A 389 19.70 9.86 -12.72
CA PHE A 389 19.45 11.30 -12.74
C PHE A 389 20.75 12.10 -12.78
N ASP A 390 20.74 13.23 -13.47
CA ASP A 390 21.87 14.14 -13.55
C ASP A 390 22.07 14.87 -12.20
N ARG A 391 23.19 14.58 -11.53
CA ARG A 391 23.52 15.16 -10.22
C ARG A 391 23.72 16.67 -10.28
N SER A 392 24.08 17.21 -11.43
CA SER A 392 24.26 18.65 -11.62
C SER A 392 22.93 19.42 -11.48
N LYS A 393 21.80 18.74 -11.75
CA LYS A 393 20.44 19.31 -11.67
C LYS A 393 19.78 19.08 -10.31
N ILE A 394 20.46 18.44 -9.36
CA ILE A 394 19.92 18.08 -8.06
C ILE A 394 20.60 18.85 -6.94
N ARG A 395 19.81 19.37 -6.02
CA ARG A 395 20.28 20.04 -4.82
C ARG A 395 19.58 19.47 -3.60
N SER A 396 20.35 19.00 -2.63
CA SER A 396 19.81 18.41 -1.42
C SER A 396 20.40 19.10 -0.17
N PHE A 397 19.55 19.34 0.83
CA PHE A 397 19.97 19.98 2.07
C PHE A 397 19.41 19.23 3.28
N ILE A 398 20.25 18.98 4.30
CA ILE A 398 19.81 18.57 5.63
C ILE A 398 19.93 19.75 6.56
N LEU A 399 18.82 20.10 7.23
CA LEU A 399 18.78 21.26 8.10
C LEU A 399 19.18 20.90 9.54
N ARG A 400 20.06 21.72 10.13
CA ARG A 400 20.31 21.80 11.56
C ARG A 400 19.40 22.83 12.22
N GLY A 401 19.13 22.64 13.52
CA GLY A 401 18.34 23.58 14.32
C GLY A 401 16.83 23.44 14.18
N VAL A 402 16.36 22.45 13.39
CA VAL A 402 14.94 22.07 13.31
C VAL A 402 14.79 20.56 13.49
N SER A 403 13.76 20.16 14.22
CA SER A 403 13.44 18.75 14.45
C SER A 403 11.98 18.59 14.88
N THR A 404 11.34 17.52 14.42
CA THR A 404 10.01 17.11 14.87
C THR A 404 10.10 16.05 15.98
N ARG A 405 11.14 16.08 16.80
CA ARG A 405 11.28 15.18 17.95
C ARG A 405 10.25 15.53 19.02
N GLY A 406 9.45 14.57 19.41
CA GLY A 406 8.36 14.75 20.37
C GLY A 406 7.00 14.53 19.71
N GLU A 407 5.92 14.68 20.48
CA GLU A 407 4.56 14.50 19.97
C GLU A 407 4.00 15.76 19.32
N GLU A 408 4.42 16.93 19.78
CA GLU A 408 3.97 18.25 19.31
C GLU A 408 5.16 19.18 19.07
N LEU A 409 5.01 20.10 18.12
CA LEU A 409 5.98 21.17 17.93
C LEU A 409 5.76 22.25 18.97
N SER A 410 6.84 22.69 19.64
CA SER A 410 6.77 23.94 20.39
C SER A 410 6.53 25.13 19.45
N PHE A 411 5.95 26.19 19.97
CA PHE A 411 5.70 27.41 19.19
C PHE A 411 6.98 27.95 18.52
N ASP A 412 8.10 27.99 19.23
CA ASP A 412 9.40 28.38 18.68
C ASP A 412 9.84 27.46 17.53
N MET A 413 9.70 26.15 17.67
CA MET A 413 10.06 25.19 16.63
C MET A 413 9.15 25.30 15.41
N ALA A 414 7.84 25.51 15.60
CA ALA A 414 6.90 25.76 14.51
C ALA A 414 7.29 27.01 13.73
N ASN A 415 7.63 28.11 14.41
CA ASN A 415 8.09 29.36 13.79
C ASN A 415 9.39 29.18 13.02
N ARG A 416 10.36 28.39 13.53
CA ARG A 416 11.59 28.07 12.79
C ARG A 416 11.29 27.35 11.48
N TYR A 417 10.38 26.37 11.49
CA TYR A 417 9.94 25.68 10.28
C TYR A 417 9.25 26.64 9.32
N VAL A 418 8.26 27.41 9.80
CA VAL A 418 7.51 28.38 8.97
C VAL A 418 8.47 29.34 8.28
N LYS A 419 9.39 29.95 9.05
CA LYS A 419 10.41 30.86 8.49
C LYS A 419 11.25 30.17 7.43
N SER A 420 11.80 28.98 7.73
CA SER A 420 12.65 28.24 6.79
C SER A 420 11.90 27.85 5.52
N ILE A 421 10.64 27.39 5.63
CA ILE A 421 9.81 26.99 4.50
C ILE A 421 9.53 28.20 3.58
N ILE A 422 9.07 29.31 4.16
CA ILE A 422 8.72 30.52 3.40
C ILE A 422 9.96 31.08 2.69
N GLU A 423 11.06 31.29 3.42
CA GLU A 423 12.30 31.81 2.85
C GLU A 423 12.81 30.93 1.71
N THR A 424 12.69 29.60 1.84
CA THR A 424 13.11 28.66 0.77
C THR A 424 12.21 28.76 -0.45
N ILE A 425 10.88 28.70 -0.26
CA ILE A 425 9.91 28.72 -1.36
C ILE A 425 9.99 30.03 -2.15
N LEU A 426 10.18 31.15 -1.47
CA LEU A 426 10.28 32.45 -2.13
C LEU A 426 11.64 32.65 -2.84
N ALA A 427 12.70 32.08 -2.30
CA ALA A 427 14.03 32.16 -2.89
C ALA A 427 14.19 31.33 -4.16
N VAL A 428 13.56 30.15 -4.21
CA VAL A 428 13.63 29.24 -5.38
C VAL A 428 12.61 29.58 -6.44
N ASP A 429 11.48 30.14 -6.05
CA ASP A 429 10.38 30.57 -6.92
C ASP A 429 9.87 29.52 -7.93
N VAL A 430 9.69 28.27 -7.48
CA VAL A 430 9.17 27.14 -8.27
C VAL A 430 7.93 26.52 -7.66
N SER A 431 7.26 25.62 -8.38
CA SER A 431 6.18 24.77 -7.84
C SER A 431 6.74 23.88 -6.74
N SER A 432 6.10 23.88 -5.56
CA SER A 432 6.68 23.32 -4.35
C SER A 432 5.72 22.41 -3.61
N ALA A 433 6.25 21.39 -2.91
CA ALA A 433 5.50 20.58 -1.95
C ALA A 433 6.18 20.58 -0.58
N VAL A 434 5.39 20.83 0.46
CA VAL A 434 5.80 20.68 1.86
C VAL A 434 5.13 19.44 2.41
N PHE A 435 5.91 18.38 2.63
CA PHE A 435 5.44 17.13 3.24
C PHE A 435 5.74 17.14 4.74
N SER A 436 4.72 17.34 5.54
CA SER A 436 4.83 17.27 7.00
C SER A 436 4.91 15.80 7.47
N ALA A 437 5.62 15.55 8.57
CA ALA A 437 5.76 14.23 9.15
C ALA A 437 4.41 13.60 9.59
N SER A 438 3.43 14.43 9.96
CA SER A 438 2.08 14.02 10.34
C SER A 438 1.09 15.16 10.17
N TYR A 439 -0.23 14.87 10.20
CA TYR A 439 -1.27 15.91 10.20
C TYR A 439 -1.12 16.86 11.39
N ARG A 440 -0.74 16.39 12.58
CA ARG A 440 -0.49 17.28 13.73
C ARG A 440 0.63 18.29 13.47
N ILE A 441 1.73 17.83 12.86
CA ILE A 441 2.82 18.74 12.47
C ILE A 441 2.31 19.73 11.42
N GLN A 442 1.55 19.28 10.42
CA GLN A 442 0.96 20.18 9.43
C GLN A 442 0.04 21.22 10.09
N ASP A 443 -0.85 20.79 11.00
CA ASP A 443 -1.76 21.68 11.73
C ASP A 443 -0.99 22.71 12.58
N SER A 444 0.11 22.29 13.23
CA SER A 444 0.99 23.22 13.97
C SER A 444 1.61 24.28 13.05
N LEU A 445 2.06 23.89 11.84
CA LEU A 445 2.62 24.83 10.87
C LEU A 445 1.56 25.80 10.32
N VAL A 446 0.35 25.28 10.04
CA VAL A 446 -0.79 26.11 9.60
C VAL A 446 -1.17 27.10 10.70
N SER A 447 -1.27 26.66 11.95
CA SER A 447 -1.59 27.50 13.12
C SER A 447 -0.51 28.55 13.39
N ALA A 448 0.74 28.28 13.01
CA ALA A 448 1.85 29.24 13.07
C ALA A 448 1.86 30.22 11.86
N GLY A 449 0.81 30.23 11.02
CA GLY A 449 0.61 31.20 9.94
C GLY A 449 1.22 30.82 8.58
N LEU A 450 1.71 29.58 8.38
CA LEU A 450 2.36 29.18 7.14
C LEU A 450 1.52 29.45 5.89
N VAL A 451 0.22 29.15 5.93
CA VAL A 451 -0.68 29.28 4.77
C VAL A 451 -0.93 30.75 4.44
N ASP A 452 -1.18 31.56 5.46
CA ASP A 452 -1.52 32.98 5.28
C ASP A 452 -0.30 33.76 4.78
N LEU A 453 0.86 33.53 5.38
CA LEU A 453 2.12 34.18 4.94
C LEU A 453 2.51 33.80 3.51
N LEU A 454 2.31 32.55 3.08
CA LEU A 454 2.56 32.16 1.69
C LEU A 454 1.56 32.81 0.72
N ARG A 455 0.28 32.94 1.12
CA ARG A 455 -0.74 33.62 0.29
C ARG A 455 -0.49 35.12 0.20
N GLU A 456 -0.11 35.78 1.29
CA GLU A 456 0.30 37.16 1.31
C GLU A 456 1.50 37.43 0.40
N ALA A 457 2.42 36.45 0.30
CA ALA A 457 3.53 36.49 -0.64
C ALA A 457 3.15 36.12 -2.08
N GLY A 458 1.84 36.02 -2.40
CA GLY A 458 1.33 35.76 -3.76
C GLY A 458 1.36 34.29 -4.20
N ARG A 459 1.61 33.34 -3.30
CA ARG A 459 1.69 31.91 -3.64
C ARG A 459 0.33 31.23 -3.48
N PRO A 460 -0.22 30.55 -4.51
CA PRO A 460 -1.40 29.70 -4.34
C PRO A 460 -1.07 28.51 -3.43
N VAL A 461 -1.85 28.30 -2.39
CA VAL A 461 -1.62 27.21 -1.42
C VAL A 461 -2.79 26.24 -1.43
N LEU A 462 -2.48 24.97 -1.65
CA LEU A 462 -3.42 23.85 -1.58
C LEU A 462 -3.05 22.96 -0.38
N VAL A 463 -4.04 22.58 0.43
CA VAL A 463 -3.81 21.88 1.70
C VAL A 463 -4.52 20.54 1.72
N GLU A 464 -3.78 19.44 1.90
CA GLU A 464 -4.34 18.12 2.16
C GLU A 464 -5.00 18.06 3.54
N ARG A 465 -6.22 17.55 3.63
CA ARG A 465 -6.96 17.36 4.89
C ARG A 465 -7.12 15.88 5.19
N LYS A 466 -7.05 15.51 6.47
CA LYS A 466 -7.15 14.12 6.93
C LYS A 466 -8.44 13.41 6.47
N ALA A 467 -9.57 14.09 6.53
CA ALA A 467 -10.89 13.55 6.18
C ALA A 467 -11.26 13.64 4.69
N MET A 468 -10.34 14.10 3.83
CA MET A 468 -10.57 14.28 2.39
C MET A 468 -10.91 12.94 1.71
N SER A 469 -11.96 12.92 0.90
CA SER A 469 -12.32 11.76 0.07
C SER A 469 -11.31 11.54 -1.08
N GLY A 470 -11.40 10.38 -1.75
CA GLY A 470 -10.54 10.10 -2.91
C GLY A 470 -10.77 11.06 -4.07
N ASP A 471 -12.04 11.45 -4.29
CA ASP A 471 -12.42 12.36 -5.37
C ASP A 471 -11.96 13.79 -5.08
N GLU A 472 -12.12 14.27 -3.83
CA GLU A 472 -11.60 15.57 -3.40
C GLU A 472 -10.07 15.65 -3.54
N ALA A 473 -9.35 14.59 -3.15
CA ALA A 473 -7.90 14.53 -3.29
C ALA A 473 -7.47 14.58 -4.76
N ARG A 474 -8.21 13.91 -5.64
CA ARG A 474 -7.97 13.95 -7.09
C ARG A 474 -8.18 15.35 -7.65
N LEU A 475 -9.29 16.00 -7.29
CA LEU A 475 -9.58 17.38 -7.72
C LEU A 475 -8.50 18.36 -7.26
N LEU A 476 -8.03 18.22 -6.01
CA LEU A 476 -6.95 19.06 -5.47
C LEU A 476 -5.65 18.85 -6.24
N LEU A 477 -5.30 17.60 -6.57
CA LEU A 477 -4.12 17.29 -7.39
C LEU A 477 -4.23 17.87 -8.79
N ASP A 478 -5.39 17.73 -9.44
CA ASP A 478 -5.63 18.26 -10.78
C ASP A 478 -5.54 19.80 -10.79
N GLN A 479 -6.06 20.48 -9.75
CA GLN A 479 -5.91 21.93 -9.56
C GLN A 479 -4.44 22.34 -9.38
N PHE A 480 -3.66 21.60 -8.57
CA PHE A 480 -2.23 21.86 -8.39
C PHE A 480 -1.50 21.81 -9.73
N LYS A 481 -1.71 20.74 -10.49
CA LYS A 481 -1.07 20.53 -11.79
C LYS A 481 -1.46 21.59 -12.82
N ASP A 482 -2.73 21.98 -12.85
CA ASP A 482 -3.21 23.04 -13.75
C ASP A 482 -2.57 24.39 -13.42
N MET A 483 -2.44 24.73 -12.12
CA MET A 483 -1.75 25.93 -11.67
C MET A 483 -0.27 25.91 -12.02
N ALA A 484 0.41 24.77 -11.82
CA ALA A 484 1.83 24.62 -12.17
C ALA A 484 2.06 24.79 -13.67
N LYS A 485 1.27 24.15 -14.52
CA LYS A 485 1.31 24.29 -15.99
C LYS A 485 1.06 25.73 -16.47
N LYS A 486 0.28 26.51 -15.72
CA LYS A 486 0.03 27.93 -15.99
C LYS A 486 1.10 28.86 -15.40
N GLY A 487 2.21 28.33 -14.86
CA GLY A 487 3.31 29.09 -14.29
C GLY A 487 2.98 29.82 -12.97
N ARG A 488 1.89 29.41 -12.27
CA ARG A 488 1.45 30.05 -11.03
C ARG A 488 2.25 29.63 -9.79
N LYS A 489 3.15 28.66 -9.93
CA LYS A 489 4.06 28.17 -8.89
C LYS A 489 3.35 27.84 -7.56
N PRO A 490 2.37 26.91 -7.58
CA PRO A 490 1.58 26.57 -6.41
C PRO A 490 2.41 25.86 -5.33
N VAL A 491 1.93 25.93 -4.09
CA VAL A 491 2.48 25.22 -2.94
C VAL A 491 1.47 24.18 -2.48
N LEU A 492 1.88 22.90 -2.46
CA LEU A 492 1.09 21.80 -1.88
C LEU A 492 1.56 21.55 -0.45
N LEU A 493 0.69 21.76 0.53
CA LEU A 493 0.89 21.28 1.90
C LEU A 493 0.24 19.90 2.04
N ALA A 494 1.04 18.87 2.27
CA ALA A 494 0.58 17.50 2.39
C ALA A 494 1.32 16.74 3.50
N VAL A 495 0.92 15.53 3.78
CA VAL A 495 1.55 14.68 4.78
C VAL A 495 2.35 13.56 4.12
N ALA A 496 3.57 13.28 4.62
CA ALA A 496 4.45 12.25 4.07
C ALA A 496 3.87 10.82 4.15
N MET A 497 2.86 10.61 5.00
CA MET A 497 2.06 9.36 5.06
C MET A 497 0.72 9.50 4.33
N GLY A 498 0.50 10.60 3.63
CA GLY A 498 -0.72 10.93 2.92
C GLY A 498 -0.75 10.41 1.48
N ARG A 499 -1.86 10.66 0.81
CA ARG A 499 -2.12 10.16 -0.55
C ARG A 499 -1.21 10.77 -1.60
N PHE A 500 -0.79 12.02 -1.40
CA PHE A 500 0.05 12.75 -2.37
C PHE A 500 1.52 12.31 -2.32
N ALA A 501 2.01 11.87 -1.17
CA ALA A 501 3.35 11.33 -1.04
C ALA A 501 3.50 9.93 -1.66
N GLU A 502 2.43 9.12 -1.69
CA GLU A 502 2.50 7.73 -2.17
C GLU A 502 1.89 7.52 -3.57
N GLY A 503 0.88 8.29 -3.98
CA GLY A 503 0.06 8.02 -5.16
C GLY A 503 0.05 9.10 -6.23
N ALA A 504 0.56 10.31 -5.97
CA ALA A 504 0.62 11.38 -6.95
C ALA A 504 1.84 11.27 -7.87
N ASP A 505 1.69 11.65 -9.11
CA ASP A 505 2.75 11.75 -10.10
C ASP A 505 2.84 13.20 -10.60
N PHE A 506 4.05 13.77 -10.61
CA PHE A 506 4.29 15.16 -11.00
C PHE A 506 5.39 15.18 -12.09
N PRO A 507 5.01 15.05 -13.37
CA PRO A 507 5.98 15.04 -14.46
C PRO A 507 6.58 16.44 -14.73
N GLY A 508 7.89 16.50 -14.96
CA GLY A 508 8.60 17.71 -15.37
C GLY A 508 8.52 18.84 -14.33
N GLU A 509 8.23 20.04 -14.79
CA GLU A 509 8.17 21.26 -13.97
C GLU A 509 6.92 21.39 -13.08
N GLU A 510 6.05 20.35 -13.05
CA GLU A 510 4.87 20.37 -12.18
C GLU A 510 5.27 20.43 -10.69
N LEU A 511 6.43 19.87 -10.32
CA LEU A 511 6.97 19.93 -8.95
C LEU A 511 8.50 19.88 -8.99
N GLU A 512 9.17 20.91 -8.48
CA GLU A 512 10.63 21.01 -8.49
C GLU A 512 11.24 21.09 -7.09
N LEU A 513 10.49 21.55 -6.08
CA LEU A 513 10.96 21.60 -4.70
C LEU A 513 10.12 20.71 -3.79
N VAL A 514 10.79 19.85 -3.02
CA VAL A 514 10.19 19.10 -1.91
C VAL A 514 10.87 19.50 -0.60
N TYR A 515 10.06 20.00 0.34
CA TYR A 515 10.46 20.24 1.72
C TYR A 515 9.84 19.17 2.63
N LEU A 516 10.66 18.34 3.26
CA LEU A 516 10.21 17.40 4.30
C LEU A 516 10.26 18.07 5.66
N ALA A 517 9.13 18.43 6.23
CA ALA A 517 9.04 18.98 7.58
C ALA A 517 8.99 17.84 8.61
N GLY A 518 10.18 17.34 8.96
CA GLY A 518 10.38 16.25 9.90
C GLY A 518 10.57 14.87 9.27
N ILE A 519 10.70 13.87 10.12
CA ILE A 519 10.76 12.44 9.75
C ILE A 519 9.40 11.79 10.07
N PRO A 520 8.73 11.13 9.10
CA PRO A 520 7.39 10.56 9.27
C PRO A 520 7.40 9.27 10.09
N PHE A 521 7.82 9.37 11.35
CA PHE A 521 7.74 8.27 12.30
C PHE A 521 6.28 7.96 12.66
N GLU A 522 5.99 6.67 12.85
CA GLU A 522 4.75 6.25 13.51
C GLU A 522 4.67 6.83 14.92
N ARG A 523 3.45 7.15 15.38
CA ARG A 523 3.25 7.53 16.77
C ARG A 523 3.66 6.39 17.70
N MET A 524 4.28 6.72 18.83
CA MET A 524 4.70 5.74 19.83
C MET A 524 3.51 5.30 20.70
N THR A 525 2.57 4.58 20.07
CA THR A 525 1.43 3.93 20.72
C THR A 525 1.85 2.60 21.33
N LEU A 526 0.99 2.02 22.17
CA LEU A 526 1.21 0.65 22.69
C LEU A 526 1.44 -0.35 21.53
N LYS A 527 0.68 -0.27 20.46
CA LYS A 527 0.88 -1.10 19.25
C LYS A 527 2.30 -0.98 18.69
N THR A 528 2.80 0.24 18.59
CA THR A 528 4.16 0.51 18.08
C THR A 528 5.23 -0.03 19.04
N GLN A 529 5.02 0.13 20.33
CA GLN A 529 5.93 -0.40 21.38
C GLN A 529 6.00 -1.92 21.33
N LEU A 530 4.86 -2.60 21.29
CA LEU A 530 4.77 -4.06 21.19
C LEU A 530 5.40 -4.60 19.90
N LEU A 531 5.25 -3.87 18.78
CA LEU A 531 5.90 -4.24 17.52
C LEU A 531 7.44 -4.12 17.63
N ILE A 532 7.93 -3.04 18.24
CA ILE A 532 9.37 -2.85 18.48
C ILE A 532 9.90 -3.96 19.41
N GLU A 533 9.19 -4.28 20.47
CA GLU A 533 9.53 -5.36 21.40
C GLU A 533 9.61 -6.71 20.68
N TYR A 534 8.56 -7.07 19.95
CA TYR A 534 8.51 -8.32 19.19
C TYR A 534 9.65 -8.43 18.18
N TYR A 535 9.97 -7.34 17.45
CA TYR A 535 11.10 -7.34 16.52
C TYR A 535 12.45 -7.37 17.22
N THR A 536 12.56 -6.76 18.41
CA THR A 536 13.80 -6.83 19.23
C THR A 536 14.05 -8.27 19.70
N ASN A 537 13.00 -8.98 20.07
CA ASN A 537 13.10 -10.41 20.43
C ASN A 537 13.51 -11.29 19.23
N LEU A 538 13.09 -10.94 18.00
CA LEU A 538 13.43 -11.70 16.78
C LEU A 538 14.79 -11.32 16.19
N TYR A 539 15.16 -10.05 16.20
CA TYR A 539 16.29 -9.50 15.44
C TYR A 539 17.36 -8.82 16.30
N GLY A 540 17.25 -8.90 17.63
CA GLY A 540 18.18 -8.28 18.57
C GLY A 540 18.20 -6.75 18.41
N ASP A 541 19.39 -6.16 18.48
CA ASP A 541 19.60 -4.70 18.38
C ASP A 541 19.04 -4.07 17.11
N LYS A 542 18.85 -4.85 16.05
CA LYS A 542 18.26 -4.39 14.79
C LYS A 542 16.73 -4.24 14.87
N GLY A 543 16.07 -4.82 15.88
CA GLY A 543 14.62 -4.90 15.96
C GLY A 543 13.93 -3.54 15.89
N ARG A 544 14.34 -2.60 16.75
CA ARG A 544 13.83 -1.21 16.71
C ARG A 544 14.10 -0.52 15.36
N PHE A 545 15.25 -0.75 14.76
CA PHE A 545 15.61 -0.18 13.47
C PHE A 545 14.66 -0.68 12.37
N TYR A 546 14.38 -1.99 12.32
CA TYR A 546 13.48 -2.59 11.32
C TYR A 546 12.01 -2.23 11.54
N ALA A 547 11.56 -2.19 12.80
CA ALA A 547 10.16 -1.93 13.14
C ALA A 547 9.77 -0.45 12.99
N TYR A 548 10.71 0.47 13.25
CA TYR A 548 10.38 1.88 13.48
C TYR A 548 11.14 2.85 12.57
N VAL A 549 12.46 2.68 12.43
CA VAL A 549 13.29 3.63 11.67
C VAL A 549 13.16 3.41 10.17
N VAL A 550 13.33 2.18 9.71
CA VAL A 550 13.30 1.83 8.27
C VAL A 550 11.98 2.25 7.61
N PRO A 551 10.79 1.97 8.18
CA PRO A 551 9.52 2.43 7.60
C PRO A 551 9.43 3.95 7.50
N ALA A 552 9.89 4.69 8.51
CA ALA A 552 9.85 6.15 8.51
C ALA A 552 10.73 6.77 7.41
N ILE A 553 11.98 6.31 7.28
CA ILE A 553 12.88 6.84 6.25
C ILE A 553 12.46 6.42 4.84
N ARG A 554 11.84 5.23 4.66
CA ARG A 554 11.24 4.84 3.38
C ARG A 554 10.13 5.79 2.94
N ARG A 555 9.23 6.17 3.86
CA ARG A 555 8.18 7.17 3.58
C ARG A 555 8.77 8.53 3.18
N ALA A 556 9.79 8.98 3.89
CA ALA A 556 10.53 10.19 3.53
C ALA A 556 11.14 10.10 2.12
N SER A 557 11.79 8.97 1.82
CA SER A 557 12.39 8.71 0.50
C SER A 557 11.35 8.65 -0.63
N GLN A 558 10.15 8.15 -0.35
CA GLN A 558 9.04 8.13 -1.31
C GLN A 558 8.53 9.53 -1.62
N ALA A 559 8.38 10.38 -0.60
CA ALA A 559 7.96 11.77 -0.78
C ALA A 559 8.99 12.55 -1.61
N VAL A 560 10.28 12.36 -1.35
CA VAL A 560 11.37 12.94 -2.15
C VAL A 560 11.36 12.41 -3.59
N GLY A 561 11.11 11.12 -3.78
CA GLY A 561 11.07 10.46 -5.10
C GLY A 561 9.92 10.89 -6.02
N ARG A 562 9.13 11.92 -5.67
CA ARG A 562 8.02 12.42 -6.51
C ARG A 562 8.45 13.41 -7.57
N VAL A 563 9.57 14.06 -7.39
CA VAL A 563 10.08 15.11 -8.28
C VAL A 563 10.73 14.52 -9.53
N LEU A 564 11.64 13.56 -9.36
CA LEU A 564 12.47 13.06 -10.46
C LEU A 564 11.84 11.86 -11.18
N ARG A 565 11.68 11.95 -12.49
CA ARG A 565 11.13 10.90 -13.38
C ARG A 565 12.03 10.60 -14.55
N SER A 566 12.66 11.63 -15.11
CA SER A 566 13.57 11.54 -16.26
C SER A 566 14.99 11.97 -15.86
N GLN A 567 15.93 11.71 -16.73
CA GLN A 567 17.32 12.13 -16.55
C GLN A 567 17.47 13.66 -16.54
N ASP A 568 16.56 14.35 -17.23
CA ASP A 568 16.62 15.78 -17.45
C ASP A 568 15.90 16.60 -16.36
N ASP A 569 15.18 15.94 -15.45
CA ASP A 569 14.46 16.63 -14.39
C ASP A 569 15.43 17.28 -13.39
N SER A 570 15.09 18.47 -12.92
CA SER A 570 15.75 19.18 -11.82
C SER A 570 14.99 18.96 -10.51
N GLY A 571 15.69 19.05 -9.38
CA GLY A 571 15.04 18.86 -8.10
C GLY A 571 15.79 19.44 -6.91
N ILE A 572 15.03 20.10 -6.03
CA ILE A 572 15.54 20.66 -4.77
C ILE A 572 14.88 19.92 -3.62
N PHE A 573 15.69 19.34 -2.75
CA PHE A 573 15.23 18.50 -1.64
C PHE A 573 15.69 19.08 -0.31
N ILE A 574 14.75 19.49 0.52
CA ILE A 574 15.02 19.99 1.86
C ILE A 574 14.60 18.95 2.89
N LEU A 575 15.56 18.33 3.54
CA LEU A 575 15.35 17.40 4.65
C LEU A 575 15.33 18.19 5.97
N GLY A 576 14.17 18.70 6.33
CA GLY A 576 13.95 19.60 7.47
C GLY A 576 13.91 18.84 8.81
N ASP A 577 14.96 18.11 9.15
CA ASP A 577 15.14 17.52 10.47
C ASP A 577 16.62 17.11 10.67
N GLU A 578 17.24 17.58 11.74
CA GLU A 578 18.65 17.26 12.03
C GLU A 578 18.94 15.78 12.26
N ARG A 579 17.91 14.96 12.58
CA ARG A 579 18.06 13.52 12.76
C ARG A 579 18.46 12.79 11.48
N TYR A 580 18.25 13.37 10.29
CA TYR A 580 18.78 12.83 9.03
C TYR A 580 20.31 12.78 8.98
N LEU A 581 21.00 13.52 9.85
CA LEU A 581 22.48 13.47 10.00
C LEU A 581 22.96 12.14 10.63
N ARG A 582 22.09 11.38 11.27
CA ARG A 582 22.47 10.08 11.80
C ARG A 582 22.83 9.14 10.65
N ARG A 583 24.05 8.59 10.68
CA ARG A 583 24.57 7.71 9.62
C ARG A 583 23.61 6.56 9.26
N GLU A 584 22.95 5.99 10.27
CA GLU A 584 21.99 4.90 10.10
C GLU A 584 20.71 5.32 9.38
N TYR A 585 20.30 6.61 9.44
CA TYR A 585 19.16 7.15 8.71
C TYR A 585 19.58 7.59 7.31
N ALA A 586 20.68 8.34 7.21
CA ALA A 586 21.20 8.87 5.95
C ALA A 586 21.37 7.75 4.91
N ARG A 587 22.01 6.63 5.25
CA ARG A 587 22.25 5.51 4.33
C ARG A 587 21.00 4.88 3.71
N LEU A 588 19.80 5.17 4.24
CA LEU A 588 18.52 4.69 3.71
C LEU A 588 17.92 5.65 2.68
N LEU A 589 18.44 6.87 2.60
CA LEU A 589 18.00 7.86 1.62
C LEU A 589 18.42 7.44 0.19
N PRO A 590 17.74 7.96 -0.84
CA PRO A 590 18.14 7.75 -2.22
C PRO A 590 19.58 8.23 -2.49
N ASP A 591 20.28 7.56 -3.40
CA ASP A 591 21.66 7.87 -3.76
C ASP A 591 21.83 9.31 -4.29
N TYR A 592 20.91 9.78 -5.14
CA TYR A 592 20.94 11.14 -5.68
C TYR A 592 20.78 12.22 -4.63
N VAL A 593 20.11 11.92 -3.51
CA VAL A 593 20.05 12.83 -2.36
C VAL A 593 21.37 12.81 -1.60
N LEU A 594 21.91 11.60 -1.31
CA LEU A 594 23.13 11.46 -0.53
C LEU A 594 24.37 12.08 -1.21
N GLU A 595 24.45 11.92 -2.54
CA GLU A 595 25.59 12.40 -3.32
C GLU A 595 25.59 13.94 -3.51
N THR A 596 24.42 14.58 -3.37
CA THR A 596 24.27 16.04 -3.55
C THR A 596 24.02 16.80 -2.24
N VAL A 597 23.92 16.08 -1.10
CA VAL A 597 23.49 16.68 0.16
C VAL A 597 24.53 17.63 0.76
N ARG A 598 24.05 18.78 1.21
CA ARG A 598 24.78 19.74 2.04
C ARG A 598 24.10 19.90 3.38
N VAL A 599 24.88 20.06 4.44
CA VAL A 599 24.37 20.29 5.80
C VAL A 599 24.39 21.78 6.09
N VAL A 600 23.24 22.33 6.47
CA VAL A 600 23.05 23.77 6.60
C VAL A 600 22.24 24.08 7.87
N ASP A 601 22.55 25.17 8.55
CA ASP A 601 21.66 25.72 9.58
C ASP A 601 20.40 26.29 8.90
N TYR A 602 19.22 26.07 9.49
CA TYR A 602 17.94 26.50 8.91
C TYR A 602 17.90 28.02 8.60
N ARG A 603 18.65 28.84 9.33
CA ARG A 603 18.75 30.31 9.14
C ARG A 603 19.58 30.72 7.92
N SER A 604 20.46 29.83 7.47
CA SER A 604 21.39 30.12 6.36
C SER A 604 20.91 29.50 5.03
N LEU A 605 19.82 28.76 5.03
CA LEU A 605 19.32 28.05 3.85
C LEU A 605 19.02 29.00 2.69
N LYS A 606 18.34 30.14 2.96
CA LYS A 606 17.99 31.15 1.97
C LYS A 606 19.18 31.57 1.14
N PHE A 607 20.29 31.97 1.77
CA PHE A 607 21.50 32.46 1.09
C PHE A 607 22.18 31.43 0.19
N LEU A 608 22.01 30.13 0.50
CA LEU A 608 22.57 29.04 -0.31
C LEU A 608 21.69 28.71 -1.50
N VAL A 609 20.40 28.89 -1.36
CA VAL A 609 19.43 28.63 -2.43
C VAL A 609 19.43 29.76 -3.45
N GLU A 610 19.52 31.03 -3.03
CA GLU A 610 19.64 32.20 -3.91
C GLU A 610 20.91 32.19 -4.79
N ARG A 611 22.03 31.63 -4.30
CA ARG A 611 23.27 31.46 -5.08
C ARG A 611 23.21 30.36 -6.14
N LEU A 612 22.11 29.65 -6.26
CA LEU A 612 21.93 28.56 -7.25
C LEU A 612 21.31 29.07 -8.56
N GLU A 613 20.76 30.30 -8.56
CA GLU A 613 20.20 30.96 -9.75
C GLU A 613 21.23 31.80 -10.52
N THR A 614 22.41 32.02 -9.94
CA THR A 614 23.55 32.66 -10.60
C THR A 614 24.60 31.62 -11.02
#